data_d290d10ad74f1f97112214e3d0ff3680
#
_entry.id   d290d10ad74f1f97112214e3d0ff3680
#
_cell.length_a   1.000
_cell.length_b   1.000
_cell.length_c   1.000
_cell.angle_alpha   90.00
_cell.angle_beta   90.00
_cell.angle_gamma   90.00
#
_symmetry.space_group_name_H-M   'P 1'
#
loop_
_entity.id
_entity.type
_entity.pdbx_description
1 polymer ?
#
loop_
_entity_poly.entity_id
_entity_poly.type
_entity_poly.pdbx_seq_one_letter_code
_entity_poly.pdbx_strand_id
1 'polypeptide(L)'
;ERLIRFNNSVKSLLTKQQNVFEGMNIRYFGPVDGHDVIELVRVLRTIKDMRGPKMLHIHTVKGRGFASAEEDPTQWHAPGLFDAETGERFETHDEGKPPRFQDVFGHTLLELAKQNKKIVGVTPAMPTGSSLNIMMEKLPCRCFDVGIAEGHAVTFSGGMAKDGLIPFCNI
;
A
#
# COMPACT_ATOMS: atom_id res chain seq x y z
N GLU A 1 -10.82 19.15 31.28
CA GLU A 1 -10.92 18.03 30.30
C GLU A 1 -12.37 17.82 29.81
N ARG A 2 -13.40 17.76 30.68
CA ARG A 2 -14.80 17.54 30.26
C ARG A 2 -15.34 18.66 29.36
N LEU A 3 -15.00 19.92 29.64
CA LEU A 3 -15.41 21.09 28.84
C LEU A 3 -14.75 21.10 27.46
N ILE A 4 -13.51 20.67 27.37
CA ILE A 4 -12.79 20.55 26.08
C ILE A 4 -13.41 19.44 25.22
N ARG A 5 -13.76 18.30 25.83
CA ARG A 5 -14.47 17.19 25.13
C ARG A 5 -15.84 17.63 24.62
N PHE A 6 -16.59 18.36 25.45
CA PHE A 6 -17.91 18.87 25.06
C PHE A 6 -17.81 19.89 23.92
N ASN A 7 -16.85 20.80 23.96
CA ASN A 7 -16.63 21.80 22.91
C ASN A 7 -16.17 21.15 21.60
N ASN A 8 -15.33 20.10 21.66
CA ASN A 8 -14.91 19.34 20.49
C ASN A 8 -16.07 18.51 19.89
N SER A 9 -16.94 17.94 20.74
CA SER A 9 -18.13 17.22 20.28
C SER A 9 -19.14 18.14 19.62
N VAL A 10 -19.34 19.36 20.15
CA VAL A 10 -20.23 20.37 19.52
C VAL A 10 -19.64 20.88 18.20
N LYS A 11 -18.33 21.13 18.15
CA LYS A 11 -17.66 21.48 16.87
C LYS A 11 -17.77 20.37 15.83
N SER A 12 -17.63 19.10 16.23
CA SER A 12 -17.73 17.96 15.30
C SER A 12 -19.15 17.78 14.74
N LEU A 13 -20.17 18.16 15.48
CA LEU A 13 -21.57 18.18 15.01
C LEU A 13 -21.86 19.32 14.02
N LEU A 14 -21.10 20.41 14.09
CA LEU A 14 -21.27 21.58 13.24
C LEU A 14 -20.39 21.61 12.00
N THR A 15 -19.32 20.81 11.96
CA THR A 15 -18.43 20.67 10.81
C THR A 15 -18.75 19.38 10.04
N LYS A 16 -19.04 19.50 8.76
CA LYS A 16 -19.33 18.37 7.86
C LYS A 16 -18.15 17.38 7.65
N GLN A 17 -17.00 17.64 8.25
CA GLN A 17 -15.81 16.78 8.20
C GLN A 17 -15.53 16.21 9.59
N GLN A 18 -16.21 15.13 9.94
CA GLN A 18 -15.84 14.33 11.10
C GLN A 18 -14.69 13.40 10.68
N ASN A 19 -13.54 13.60 11.30
CA ASN A 19 -12.38 12.74 11.15
C ASN A 19 -12.38 11.68 12.26
N VAL A 20 -12.17 10.40 11.90
CA VAL A 20 -12.08 9.28 12.85
C VAL A 20 -11.09 9.57 13.98
N PHE A 21 -9.97 10.24 13.67
CA PHE A 21 -8.94 10.57 14.65
C PHE A 21 -9.38 11.59 15.70
N GLU A 22 -10.20 12.56 15.31
CA GLU A 22 -10.78 13.50 16.26
C GLU A 22 -11.78 12.83 17.22
N GLY A 23 -12.51 11.82 16.72
CA GLY A 23 -13.36 10.96 17.56
C GLY A 23 -12.55 10.18 18.60
N MET A 24 -11.29 9.86 18.31
CA MET A 24 -10.33 9.24 19.24
C MET A 24 -9.61 10.26 20.15
N ASN A 25 -9.99 11.52 20.13
CA ASN A 25 -9.34 12.63 20.85
C ASN A 25 -7.89 12.88 20.39
N ILE A 26 -7.58 12.58 19.14
CA ILE A 26 -6.33 12.92 18.47
C ILE A 26 -6.56 14.17 17.62
N ARG A 27 -5.75 15.21 17.81
CA ARG A 27 -5.84 16.41 16.98
C ARG A 27 -5.30 16.10 15.58
N TYR A 28 -6.11 16.35 14.57
CA TYR A 28 -5.75 16.13 13.19
C TYR A 28 -5.36 17.44 12.49
N PHE A 29 -4.26 17.37 11.71
CA PHE A 29 -3.75 18.45 10.89
C PHE A 29 -3.51 17.92 9.48
N GLY A 30 -4.05 18.59 8.47
CA GLY A 30 -3.84 18.18 7.08
C GLY A 30 -5.14 18.00 6.28
N PRO A 31 -5.04 17.44 5.07
CA PRO A 31 -3.79 17.01 4.43
C PRO A 31 -2.87 18.18 4.07
N VAL A 32 -1.55 17.97 4.19
CA VAL A 32 -0.50 18.92 3.84
C VAL A 32 0.34 18.32 2.71
N ASP A 33 0.77 19.12 1.75
CA ASP A 33 1.66 18.66 0.70
C ASP A 33 3.03 18.28 1.28
N GLY A 34 3.37 16.99 1.20
CA GLY A 34 4.63 16.45 1.72
C GLY A 34 5.86 16.82 0.88
N HIS A 35 5.67 17.38 -0.32
CA HIS A 35 6.76 17.86 -1.17
C HIS A 35 7.08 19.34 -0.94
N ASP A 36 6.21 20.09 -0.24
CA ASP A 36 6.48 21.46 0.21
C ASP A 36 7.18 21.44 1.58
N VAL A 37 8.51 21.39 1.55
CA VAL A 37 9.35 21.35 2.78
C VAL A 37 9.17 22.63 3.61
N ILE A 38 8.94 23.77 2.98
CA ILE A 38 8.79 25.05 3.71
C ILE A 38 7.48 25.03 4.49
N GLU A 39 6.39 24.60 3.86
CA GLU A 39 5.10 24.46 4.52
C GLU A 39 5.14 23.39 5.63
N LEU A 40 5.79 22.25 5.40
CA LEU A 40 5.97 21.22 6.42
C LEU A 40 6.69 21.75 7.66
N VAL A 41 7.79 22.49 7.48
CA VAL A 41 8.53 23.10 8.58
C VAL A 41 7.65 24.10 9.34
N ARG A 42 6.85 24.90 8.63
CA ARG A 42 5.91 25.86 9.25
C ARG A 42 4.87 25.15 10.10
N VAL A 43 4.25 24.11 9.55
CA VAL A 43 3.21 23.33 10.26
C VAL A 43 3.82 22.62 11.48
N LEU A 44 4.97 21.96 11.32
CA LEU A 44 5.65 21.26 12.42
C LEU A 44 6.03 22.22 13.55
N ARG A 45 6.52 23.41 13.23
CA ARG A 45 6.80 24.45 14.25
C ARG A 45 5.55 24.89 14.99
N THR A 46 4.41 24.95 14.31
CA THR A 46 3.14 25.35 14.92
C THR A 46 2.61 24.28 15.88
N ILE A 47 2.72 23.01 15.51
CA ILE A 47 2.10 21.92 16.28
C ILE A 47 3.01 21.30 17.34
N LYS A 48 4.34 21.50 17.26
CA LYS A 48 5.32 20.81 18.14
C LYS A 48 5.05 21.02 19.63
N ASP A 49 4.70 22.24 20.03
CA ASP A 49 4.52 22.63 21.44
C ASP A 49 3.08 22.44 21.95
N MET A 50 2.16 21.99 21.10
CA MET A 50 0.80 21.68 21.51
C MET A 50 0.79 20.43 22.39
N ARG A 51 0.00 20.42 23.45
CA ARG A 51 -0.18 19.27 24.35
C ARG A 51 -1.15 18.25 23.76
N GLY A 52 -0.95 16.97 24.11
CA GLY A 52 -1.81 15.86 23.71
C GLY A 52 -1.40 15.22 22.38
N PRO A 53 -2.05 14.09 22.02
CA PRO A 53 -1.75 13.38 20.80
C PRO A 53 -2.14 14.21 19.57
N LYS A 54 -1.30 14.15 18.55
CA LYS A 54 -1.46 14.89 17.30
C LYS A 54 -1.18 13.98 16.14
N MET A 55 -1.92 14.16 15.05
CA MET A 55 -1.67 13.50 13.76
C MET A 55 -1.49 14.58 12.70
N LEU A 56 -0.36 14.54 12.02
CA LEU A 56 -0.11 15.31 10.81
C LEU A 56 -0.28 14.39 9.61
N HIS A 57 -1.30 14.64 8.80
CA HIS A 57 -1.52 13.92 7.55
C HIS A 57 -0.74 14.61 6.43
N ILE A 58 0.24 13.92 5.91
CA ILE A 58 1.09 14.37 4.80
C ILE A 58 0.72 13.57 3.56
N HIS A 59 0.40 14.29 2.47
CA HIS A 59 0.17 13.69 1.17
C HIS A 59 1.42 13.77 0.32
N THR A 60 1.86 12.66 -0.24
CA THR A 60 3.03 12.59 -1.13
C THR A 60 2.70 11.81 -2.39
N VAL A 61 3.40 12.13 -3.47
CA VAL A 61 3.39 11.36 -4.72
C VAL A 61 4.69 10.56 -4.77
N LYS A 62 4.57 9.24 -4.85
CA LYS A 62 5.74 8.34 -4.93
C LYS A 62 6.49 8.58 -6.24
N GLY A 63 7.81 8.77 -6.15
CA GLY A 63 8.64 9.08 -7.32
C GLY A 63 8.65 10.53 -7.75
N ARG A 64 8.02 11.44 -6.98
CA ARG A 64 7.90 12.86 -7.31
C ARG A 64 9.22 13.51 -7.71
N GLY A 65 9.20 14.18 -8.87
CA GLY A 65 10.37 14.85 -9.44
C GLY A 65 11.14 14.01 -10.47
N PHE A 66 10.74 12.74 -10.66
CA PHE A 66 11.29 11.89 -11.72
C PHE A 66 10.13 11.27 -12.52
N ALA A 67 9.91 11.76 -13.75
CA ALA A 67 8.71 11.45 -14.54
C ALA A 67 8.45 9.94 -14.70
N SER A 68 9.48 9.16 -15.04
CA SER A 68 9.34 7.71 -15.19
C SER A 68 8.88 7.01 -13.90
N ALA A 69 9.29 7.52 -12.72
CA ALA A 69 8.88 6.95 -11.45
C ALA A 69 7.47 7.41 -11.02
N GLU A 70 7.01 8.57 -11.49
CA GLU A 70 5.63 9.01 -11.29
C GLU A 70 4.66 8.22 -12.18
N GLU A 71 5.08 7.84 -13.40
CA GLU A 71 4.28 7.05 -14.33
C GLU A 71 4.16 5.58 -13.92
N ASP A 72 5.26 4.95 -13.49
CA ASP A 72 5.25 3.56 -13.00
C ASP A 72 5.97 3.41 -11.65
N PRO A 73 5.32 3.77 -10.54
CA PRO A 73 5.91 3.65 -9.20
C PRO A 73 6.27 2.21 -8.79
N THR A 74 5.70 1.21 -9.45
CA THR A 74 5.98 -0.20 -9.16
C THR A 74 7.32 -0.62 -9.74
N GLN A 75 7.56 -0.29 -11.00
CA GLN A 75 8.81 -0.57 -11.69
C GLN A 75 9.99 0.17 -11.03
N TRP A 76 9.73 1.41 -10.58
CA TRP A 76 10.72 2.28 -9.97
C TRP A 76 10.84 2.14 -8.45
N HIS A 77 10.15 1.17 -7.84
CA HIS A 77 10.28 0.93 -6.40
C HIS A 77 11.67 0.46 -5.98
N ALA A 78 12.31 -0.38 -6.82
CA ALA A 78 13.68 -0.84 -6.65
C ALA A 78 14.27 -1.14 -8.03
N PRO A 79 14.58 -0.11 -8.84
CA PRO A 79 14.83 -0.26 -10.27
C PRO A 79 16.17 -0.96 -10.59
N GLY A 80 17.06 -1.18 -9.62
CA GLY A 80 18.44 -1.61 -9.86
C GLY A 80 19.29 -0.47 -10.40
N LEU A 81 20.28 -0.78 -11.22
CA LEU A 81 21.12 0.21 -11.89
C LEU A 81 20.38 0.83 -13.08
N PHE A 82 20.43 2.13 -13.22
CA PHE A 82 19.86 2.87 -14.33
C PHE A 82 20.64 4.15 -14.61
N ASP A 83 20.50 4.70 -15.79
CA ASP A 83 21.02 6.00 -16.16
C ASP A 83 20.11 7.09 -15.60
N ALA A 84 20.64 7.98 -14.78
CA ALA A 84 19.85 9.01 -14.09
C ALA A 84 19.34 10.13 -15.01
N GLU A 85 19.96 10.33 -16.19
CA GLU A 85 19.57 11.37 -17.15
C GLU A 85 18.49 10.85 -18.09
N THR A 86 18.64 9.62 -18.59
CA THR A 86 17.74 9.04 -19.58
C THR A 86 16.62 8.20 -18.94
N GLY A 87 16.83 7.69 -17.73
CA GLY A 87 15.94 6.71 -17.11
C GLY A 87 16.09 5.30 -17.69
N GLU A 88 17.08 5.07 -18.55
CA GLU A 88 17.33 3.74 -19.12
C GLU A 88 17.85 2.79 -18.05
N ARG A 89 17.18 1.64 -17.90
CA ARG A 89 17.58 0.61 -16.91
C ARG A 89 18.59 -0.32 -17.54
N PHE A 90 19.67 -0.54 -16.81
CA PHE A 90 20.66 -1.53 -17.23
C PHE A 90 20.13 -2.94 -16.97
N GLU A 91 19.82 -3.65 -18.05
CA GLU A 91 19.43 -5.05 -17.94
C GLU A 91 20.59 -5.87 -17.40
N THR A 92 20.38 -6.58 -16.31
CA THR A 92 21.28 -7.66 -15.91
C THR A 92 21.00 -8.84 -16.82
N HIS A 93 21.93 -9.16 -17.71
CA HIS A 93 21.83 -10.37 -18.54
C HIS A 93 21.74 -11.60 -17.63
N ASP A 94 20.55 -12.17 -17.56
CA ASP A 94 20.29 -13.40 -16.79
C ASP A 94 20.50 -14.67 -17.63
N GLU A 95 21.26 -14.55 -18.72
CA GLU A 95 21.57 -15.71 -19.59
C GLU A 95 22.22 -16.84 -18.77
N GLY A 96 21.55 -17.99 -18.75
CA GLY A 96 22.01 -19.18 -18.03
C GLY A 96 21.66 -19.24 -16.54
N LYS A 97 21.00 -18.22 -15.96
CA LYS A 97 20.49 -18.31 -14.59
C LYS A 97 19.18 -19.10 -14.54
N PRO A 98 18.95 -19.88 -13.46
CA PRO A 98 17.66 -20.53 -13.26
C PRO A 98 16.56 -19.48 -13.05
N PRO A 99 15.29 -19.81 -13.35
CA PRO A 99 14.16 -18.91 -13.09
C PRO A 99 14.05 -18.59 -11.60
N ARG A 100 13.58 -17.39 -11.27
CA ARG A 100 13.36 -17.00 -9.88
C ARG A 100 12.23 -17.84 -9.27
N PHE A 101 12.35 -18.19 -8.00
CA PHE A 101 11.34 -19.00 -7.29
C PHE A 101 9.93 -18.39 -7.39
N GLN A 102 9.82 -17.07 -7.26
CA GLN A 102 8.54 -16.36 -7.37
C GLN A 102 7.89 -16.56 -8.76
N ASP A 103 8.68 -16.58 -9.84
CA ASP A 103 8.14 -16.73 -11.19
C ASP A 103 7.65 -18.16 -11.42
N VAL A 104 8.43 -19.15 -10.95
CA VAL A 104 8.00 -20.56 -10.96
C VAL A 104 6.69 -20.72 -10.17
N PHE A 105 6.61 -20.10 -8.99
CA PHE A 105 5.40 -20.12 -8.18
C PHE A 105 4.21 -19.49 -8.92
N GLY A 106 4.35 -18.29 -9.49
CA GLY A 106 3.27 -17.58 -10.16
C GLY A 106 2.70 -18.36 -11.35
N HIS A 107 3.58 -18.94 -12.19
CA HIS A 107 3.16 -19.78 -13.32
C HIS A 107 2.47 -21.06 -12.84
N THR A 108 3.05 -21.76 -11.88
CA THR A 108 2.47 -23.00 -11.32
C THR A 108 1.12 -22.73 -10.67
N LEU A 109 1.00 -21.64 -9.92
CA LEU A 109 -0.29 -21.26 -9.31
C LEU A 109 -1.37 -21.01 -10.35
N LEU A 110 -1.04 -20.31 -11.45
CA LEU A 110 -1.97 -20.10 -12.57
C LEU A 110 -2.41 -21.43 -13.21
N GLU A 111 -1.48 -22.35 -13.44
CA GLU A 111 -1.79 -23.67 -14.00
C GLU A 111 -2.74 -24.46 -13.10
N LEU A 112 -2.45 -24.54 -11.83
CA LEU A 112 -3.30 -25.19 -10.83
C LEU A 112 -4.69 -24.51 -10.72
N ALA A 113 -4.71 -23.20 -10.74
CA ALA A 113 -5.95 -22.44 -10.67
C ALA A 113 -6.84 -22.62 -11.89
N LYS A 114 -6.28 -22.87 -13.09
CA LYS A 114 -7.07 -23.25 -14.28
C LYS A 114 -7.73 -24.61 -14.11
N GLN A 115 -7.10 -25.54 -13.42
CA GLN A 115 -7.63 -26.89 -13.18
C GLN A 115 -8.59 -26.95 -11.99
N ASN A 116 -8.40 -26.11 -11.00
CA ASN A 116 -9.20 -26.08 -9.77
C ASN A 116 -9.75 -24.69 -9.51
N LYS A 117 -11.08 -24.54 -9.63
CA LYS A 117 -11.77 -23.25 -9.42
C LYS A 117 -11.76 -22.78 -7.96
N LYS A 118 -11.41 -23.62 -7.01
CA LYS A 118 -11.32 -23.26 -5.58
C LYS A 118 -10.03 -22.52 -5.23
N ILE A 119 -9.00 -22.58 -6.07
CA ILE A 119 -7.73 -21.90 -5.83
C ILE A 119 -7.91 -20.40 -6.02
N VAL A 120 -7.51 -19.64 -5.02
CA VAL A 120 -7.49 -18.17 -5.00
C VAL A 120 -6.13 -17.68 -4.51
N GLY A 121 -5.69 -16.52 -5.02
CA GLY A 121 -4.45 -15.87 -4.59
C GLY A 121 -4.74 -14.65 -3.71
N VAL A 122 -3.95 -14.47 -2.66
CA VAL A 122 -4.01 -13.30 -1.77
C VAL A 122 -2.61 -12.74 -1.60
N THR A 123 -2.46 -11.42 -1.66
CA THR A 123 -1.19 -10.74 -1.41
C THR A 123 -1.41 -9.41 -0.71
N PRO A 124 -0.53 -9.00 0.23
CA PRO A 124 -0.56 -7.68 0.85
C PRO A 124 0.35 -6.70 0.09
N ALA A 125 -0.18 -6.04 -0.95
CA ALA A 125 0.50 -5.05 -1.78
C ALA A 125 1.78 -5.56 -2.49
N MET A 126 1.85 -6.86 -2.81
CA MET A 126 3.03 -7.48 -3.42
C MET A 126 2.70 -8.28 -4.70
N PRO A 127 1.86 -7.78 -5.63
CA PRO A 127 1.44 -8.57 -6.78
C PRO A 127 2.62 -8.98 -7.67
N THR A 128 3.55 -8.07 -7.96
CA THR A 128 4.75 -8.33 -8.77
C THR A 128 5.85 -9.03 -7.99
N GLY A 129 6.03 -8.66 -6.71
CA GLY A 129 7.04 -9.28 -5.85
C GLY A 129 6.78 -10.76 -5.54
N SER A 130 5.51 -11.17 -5.54
CA SER A 130 5.10 -12.57 -5.39
C SER A 130 4.81 -13.27 -6.72
N SER A 131 4.92 -12.57 -7.85
CA SER A 131 4.47 -13.01 -9.19
C SER A 131 2.99 -13.43 -9.26
N LEU A 132 2.16 -12.97 -8.30
CA LEU A 132 0.72 -13.20 -8.33
C LEU A 132 0.05 -12.43 -9.47
N ASN A 133 0.66 -11.35 -9.96
CA ASN A 133 0.22 -10.61 -11.14
C ASN A 133 -0.02 -11.52 -12.36
N ILE A 134 0.73 -12.61 -12.51
CA ILE A 134 0.56 -13.60 -13.57
C ILE A 134 -0.85 -14.23 -13.53
N MET A 135 -1.32 -14.56 -12.32
CA MET A 135 -2.67 -15.08 -12.13
C MET A 135 -3.72 -13.95 -12.18
N MET A 136 -3.42 -12.77 -11.66
CA MET A 136 -4.31 -11.60 -11.68
C MET A 136 -4.72 -11.20 -13.11
N GLU A 137 -3.79 -11.23 -14.06
CA GLU A 137 -4.06 -10.92 -15.46
C GLU A 137 -5.06 -11.89 -16.12
N LYS A 138 -5.02 -13.15 -15.77
CA LYS A 138 -5.84 -14.20 -16.38
C LYS A 138 -7.10 -14.52 -15.60
N LEU A 139 -7.07 -14.39 -14.29
CA LEU A 139 -8.13 -14.77 -13.37
C LEU A 139 -8.35 -13.68 -12.29
N PRO A 140 -8.64 -12.43 -12.69
CA PRO A 140 -8.68 -11.29 -11.75
C PRO A 140 -9.68 -11.48 -10.60
N CYS A 141 -10.84 -12.12 -10.84
CA CYS A 141 -11.84 -12.36 -9.80
C CYS A 141 -11.43 -13.39 -8.74
N ARG A 142 -10.25 -14.00 -8.89
CA ARG A 142 -9.72 -14.99 -7.93
C ARG A 142 -8.40 -14.56 -7.30
N CYS A 143 -8.06 -13.29 -7.44
CA CYS A 143 -6.88 -12.71 -6.84
C CYS A 143 -7.26 -11.48 -6.04
N PHE A 144 -6.72 -11.36 -4.84
CA PHE A 144 -7.06 -10.31 -3.88
C PHE A 144 -5.79 -9.64 -3.38
N ASP A 145 -5.67 -8.35 -3.66
CA ASP A 145 -4.67 -7.51 -3.01
C ASP A 145 -5.35 -6.76 -1.86
N VAL A 146 -4.89 -7.03 -0.65
CA VAL A 146 -5.47 -6.46 0.57
C VAL A 146 -4.74 -5.20 1.06
N GLY A 147 -3.83 -4.67 0.25
CA GLY A 147 -2.96 -3.57 0.66
C GLY A 147 -1.89 -4.03 1.65
N ILE A 148 -1.16 -3.07 2.25
CA ILE A 148 -0.10 -3.38 3.22
C ILE A 148 -0.74 -3.80 4.56
N ALA A 149 -1.21 -5.05 4.62
CA ALA A 149 -1.99 -5.58 5.74
C ALA A 149 -1.81 -7.11 5.87
N GLU A 150 -0.60 -7.54 6.22
CA GLU A 150 -0.20 -8.97 6.27
C GLU A 150 -1.08 -9.78 7.22
N GLY A 151 -1.34 -9.27 8.41
CA GLY A 151 -2.23 -9.92 9.39
C GLY A 151 -3.65 -10.09 8.85
N HIS A 152 -4.16 -9.10 8.11
CA HIS A 152 -5.45 -9.18 7.43
C HIS A 152 -5.43 -10.22 6.30
N ALA A 153 -4.36 -10.27 5.50
CA ALA A 153 -4.20 -11.24 4.41
C ALA A 153 -4.35 -12.68 4.93
N VAL A 154 -3.70 -12.99 6.06
CA VAL A 154 -3.78 -14.31 6.70
C VAL A 154 -5.19 -14.60 7.23
N THR A 155 -5.79 -13.65 7.95
CA THR A 155 -7.14 -13.80 8.50
C THR A 155 -8.20 -13.97 7.40
N PHE A 156 -8.10 -13.16 6.35
CA PHE A 156 -8.98 -13.24 5.18
C PHE A 156 -8.85 -14.60 4.47
N SER A 157 -7.61 -15.06 4.28
CA SER A 157 -7.35 -16.40 3.73
C SER A 157 -7.91 -17.51 4.60
N GLY A 158 -7.80 -17.39 5.93
CA GLY A 158 -8.39 -18.35 6.87
C GLY A 158 -9.91 -18.45 6.73
N GLY A 159 -10.60 -17.32 6.58
CA GLY A 159 -12.05 -17.27 6.31
C GLY A 159 -12.41 -18.00 5.01
N MET A 160 -11.71 -17.69 3.92
CA MET A 160 -11.93 -18.36 2.62
C MET A 160 -11.67 -19.86 2.67
N ALA A 161 -10.62 -20.30 3.40
CA ALA A 161 -10.30 -21.72 3.56
C ALA A 161 -11.41 -22.45 4.32
N LYS A 162 -11.98 -21.82 5.35
CA LYS A 162 -13.13 -22.36 6.10
C LYS A 162 -14.34 -22.59 5.21
N ASP A 163 -14.57 -21.71 4.24
CA ASP A 163 -15.68 -21.82 3.27
C ASP A 163 -15.37 -22.75 2.09
N GLY A 164 -14.24 -23.46 2.14
CA GLY A 164 -13.86 -24.51 1.18
C GLY A 164 -13.09 -24.02 -0.05
N LEU A 165 -12.60 -22.79 -0.04
CA LEU A 165 -11.60 -22.31 -1.02
C LEU A 165 -10.20 -22.78 -0.63
N ILE A 166 -9.27 -22.66 -1.55
CA ILE A 166 -7.86 -23.00 -1.37
C ILE A 166 -7.03 -21.72 -1.59
N PRO A 167 -6.90 -20.87 -0.55
CA PRO A 167 -6.16 -19.63 -0.68
C PRO A 167 -4.65 -19.86 -0.60
N PHE A 168 -3.93 -19.24 -1.53
CA PHE A 168 -2.49 -19.08 -1.49
C PHE A 168 -2.20 -17.64 -1.05
N CYS A 169 -1.75 -17.47 0.18
CA CYS A 169 -1.42 -16.19 0.77
C CYS A 169 0.09 -15.96 0.67
N ASN A 170 0.50 -14.99 -0.14
CA ASN A 170 1.91 -14.68 -0.42
C ASN A 170 2.29 -13.39 0.29
N ILE A 171 3.25 -13.49 1.19
CA ILE A 171 3.77 -12.39 2.01
C ILE A 171 5.27 -12.30 1.83
#